data_e6c6880e4f91eefbc893f3f274817e0a
#
_entry.id   e6c6880e4f91eefbc893f3f274817e0a
#
_cell.length_a   1.000
_cell.length_b   1.000
_cell.length_c   1.000
_cell.angle_alpha   90.00
_cell.angle_beta   90.00
_cell.angle_gamma   90.00
#
_symmetry.space_group_name_H-M   'P 1'
#
loop_
_entity.id
_entity.type
_entity.pdbx_description
1 polymer ?
#
loop_
_entity_poly.entity_id
_entity_poly.type
_entity_poly.pdbx_seq_one_letter_code
_entity_poly.pdbx_strand_id
1 'polypeptide(L)'
;MAKTNIPHVATQVQARRHLQLGIARMADALAPTLGPAGTPVVVEGNVRNKVELIDDAATVARRILSLGDPRLDIGAMIVRNVVWRVSQRAGDGGATAAVLLNAILQGGQRQITAGANAMQLVRGIRLAMDVATSALLAQARPCGDETQLAAAARTVT
;
A
#
# COMPACT_ATOMS: atom_id res chain seq x y z
N MET A 1 -14.58 -14.95 28.74
CA MET A 1 -15.72 -14.14 28.23
C MET A 1 -15.50 -13.82 26.79
N ALA A 2 -16.29 -14.39 25.88
CA ALA A 2 -16.23 -14.06 24.44
C ALA A 2 -16.70 -12.61 24.28
N LYS A 3 -15.84 -11.73 23.76
CA LYS A 3 -16.26 -10.38 23.35
C LYS A 3 -17.25 -10.53 22.20
N THR A 4 -18.52 -10.24 22.47
CA THR A 4 -19.55 -10.16 21.43
C THR A 4 -19.12 -9.07 20.46
N ASN A 5 -18.67 -9.48 19.28
CA ASN A 5 -18.24 -8.55 18.23
C ASN A 5 -19.51 -7.96 17.59
N ILE A 6 -20.03 -6.88 18.18
CA ILE A 6 -21.16 -6.15 17.61
C ILE A 6 -20.64 -5.38 16.40
N PRO A 7 -21.22 -5.57 15.21
CA PRO A 7 -20.80 -4.83 14.00
C PRO A 7 -20.94 -3.33 14.24
N HIS A 8 -19.85 -2.60 14.10
CA HIS A 8 -19.86 -1.14 14.22
C HIS A 8 -20.15 -0.52 12.86
N VAL A 9 -21.25 0.19 12.75
CA VAL A 9 -21.59 0.96 11.55
C VAL A 9 -21.07 2.38 11.74
N ALA A 10 -20.08 2.76 10.94
CA ALA A 10 -19.59 4.13 10.85
C ALA A 10 -20.11 4.75 9.55
N THR A 11 -20.60 5.99 9.62
CA THR A 11 -21.17 6.68 8.46
C THR A 11 -20.41 7.97 8.14
N GLN A 12 -20.47 8.40 6.87
CA GLN A 12 -20.01 9.70 6.39
C GLN A 12 -18.55 10.06 6.77
N VAL A 13 -18.36 11.21 7.44
CA VAL A 13 -17.05 11.80 7.74
C VAL A 13 -16.19 10.90 8.63
N GLN A 14 -16.79 10.26 9.62
CA GLN A 14 -16.05 9.38 10.54
C GLN A 14 -15.54 8.12 9.83
N ALA A 15 -16.36 7.51 8.97
CA ALA A 15 -15.97 6.34 8.20
C ALA A 15 -14.79 6.66 7.28
N ARG A 16 -14.84 7.81 6.58
CA ARG A 16 -13.74 8.26 5.71
C ARG A 16 -12.47 8.50 6.51
N ARG A 17 -12.57 9.16 7.66
CA ARG A 17 -11.41 9.44 8.52
C ARG A 17 -10.73 8.16 9.01
N HIS A 18 -11.52 7.18 9.50
CA HIS A 18 -10.96 5.91 9.97
C HIS A 18 -10.33 5.13 8.82
N LEU A 19 -10.97 5.10 7.66
CA LEU A 19 -10.43 4.47 6.47
C LEU A 19 -9.08 5.06 6.08
N GLN A 20 -8.98 6.39 6.03
CA GLN A 20 -7.74 7.09 5.70
C GLN A 20 -6.64 6.83 6.71
N LEU A 21 -6.96 6.90 8.01
CA LEU A 21 -5.99 6.63 9.06
C LEU A 21 -5.47 5.19 9.00
N GLY A 22 -6.35 4.22 8.72
CA GLY A 22 -5.96 2.83 8.55
C GLY A 22 -5.04 2.63 7.36
N ILE A 23 -5.35 3.27 6.22
CA ILE A 23 -4.50 3.24 5.02
C ILE A 23 -3.15 3.90 5.30
N ALA A 24 -3.14 5.09 5.91
CA ALA A 24 -1.91 5.81 6.22
C ALA A 24 -1.00 5.00 7.15
N ARG A 25 -1.51 4.49 8.26
CA ARG A 25 -0.72 3.67 9.20
C ARG A 25 -0.13 2.42 8.55
N MET A 26 -0.89 1.76 7.70
CA MET A 26 -0.40 0.60 6.98
C MET A 26 0.66 0.98 5.95
N ALA A 27 0.46 2.07 5.20
CA ALA A 27 1.44 2.57 4.25
C ALA A 27 2.74 3.00 4.94
N ASP A 28 2.64 3.68 6.09
CA ASP A 28 3.80 4.10 6.89
C ASP A 28 4.59 2.90 7.43
N ALA A 29 3.91 1.81 7.81
CA ALA A 29 4.57 0.59 8.23
C ALA A 29 5.33 -0.13 7.09
N LEU A 30 4.88 0.03 5.84
CA LEU A 30 5.48 -0.57 4.67
C LEU A 30 6.53 0.33 4.00
N ALA A 31 6.44 1.65 4.18
CA ALA A 31 7.33 2.63 3.54
C ALA A 31 8.84 2.38 3.79
N PRO A 32 9.29 1.93 4.99
CA PRO A 32 10.70 1.64 5.23
C PRO A 32 11.30 0.59 4.30
N THR A 33 10.49 -0.34 3.77
CA THR A 33 10.94 -1.38 2.83
C THR A 33 11.05 -0.89 1.39
N LEU A 34 10.83 0.42 1.12
CA LEU A 34 10.81 0.96 -0.24
C LEU A 34 12.22 1.08 -0.82
N GLY A 35 12.39 0.52 -2.02
CA GLY A 35 13.58 0.68 -2.85
C GLY A 35 14.76 -0.21 -2.45
N PRO A 36 15.88 -0.14 -3.21
CA PRO A 36 17.02 -1.04 -3.06
C PRO A 36 17.82 -0.83 -1.76
N ALA A 37 17.60 0.29 -1.07
CA ALA A 37 18.18 0.59 0.24
C ALA A 37 17.12 0.54 1.35
N GLY A 38 16.03 -0.20 1.12
CA GLY A 38 14.97 -0.39 2.10
C GLY A 38 15.51 -1.02 3.39
N THR A 39 14.93 -0.61 4.52
CA THR A 39 15.27 -1.16 5.82
C THR A 39 14.26 -2.23 6.23
N PRO A 40 14.72 -3.34 6.83
CA PRO A 40 13.80 -4.36 7.32
C PRO A 40 12.91 -3.82 8.44
N VAL A 41 11.68 -4.29 8.47
CA VAL A 41 10.70 -4.00 9.51
C VAL A 41 10.72 -5.12 10.54
N VAL A 42 10.69 -4.74 11.79
CA VAL A 42 10.59 -5.67 12.92
C VAL A 42 9.12 -5.97 13.17
N VAL A 43 8.75 -7.24 13.09
CA VAL A 43 7.38 -7.69 13.33
C VAL A 43 7.39 -8.73 14.45
N GLU A 44 6.40 -8.68 15.35
CA GLU A 44 6.20 -9.73 16.33
C GLU A 44 5.79 -11.03 15.63
N GLY A 45 6.57 -12.08 15.80
CA GLY A 45 6.32 -13.37 15.17
C GLY A 45 5.11 -14.08 15.79
N ASN A 46 4.54 -15.02 15.03
CA ASN A 46 3.39 -15.83 15.48
C ASN A 46 3.70 -16.74 16.69
N VAL A 47 4.95 -16.95 17.02
CA VAL A 47 5.41 -17.71 18.19
C VAL A 47 5.79 -16.73 19.28
N ARG A 48 5.28 -16.92 20.50
CA ARG A 48 5.60 -16.06 21.66
C ARG A 48 7.10 -15.79 21.75
N ASN A 49 7.47 -14.52 21.91
CA ASN A 49 8.85 -14.02 22.07
C ASN A 49 9.75 -14.22 20.85
N LYS A 50 9.22 -14.46 19.65
CA LYS A 50 10.02 -14.43 18.42
C LYS A 50 9.77 -13.12 17.69
N VAL A 51 10.87 -12.53 17.25
CA VAL A 51 10.89 -11.32 16.41
C VAL A 51 11.31 -11.74 15.02
N GLU A 52 10.56 -11.28 14.01
CA GLU A 52 10.89 -11.49 12.60
C GLU A 52 11.37 -10.17 12.01
N LEU A 53 12.51 -10.21 11.32
CA LEU A 53 13.00 -9.11 10.48
C LEU A 53 12.53 -9.39 9.04
N ILE A 54 11.75 -8.49 8.47
CA ILE A 54 11.13 -8.67 7.16
C ILE A 54 11.41 -7.42 6.31
N ASP A 55 11.97 -7.61 5.14
CA ASP A 55 12.30 -6.59 4.14
C ASP A 55 11.28 -6.51 3.00
N ASP A 56 10.47 -7.56 2.81
CA ASP A 56 9.42 -7.60 1.79
C ASP A 56 8.08 -7.02 2.30
N ALA A 57 7.62 -5.96 1.65
CA ALA A 57 6.36 -5.28 1.97
C ALA A 57 5.13 -6.20 1.93
N ALA A 58 5.08 -7.17 1.01
CA ALA A 58 3.94 -8.09 0.91
C ALA A 58 3.90 -9.05 2.10
N THR A 59 5.05 -9.48 2.57
CA THR A 59 5.18 -10.31 3.77
C THR A 59 4.86 -9.52 5.04
N VAL A 60 5.38 -8.28 5.19
CA VAL A 60 5.00 -7.38 6.29
C VAL A 60 3.49 -7.17 6.33
N ALA A 61 2.89 -6.84 5.17
CA ALA A 61 1.44 -6.60 5.08
C ALA A 61 0.62 -7.83 5.49
N ARG A 62 1.10 -9.05 5.23
CA ARG A 62 0.43 -10.30 5.67
C ARG A 62 0.56 -10.55 7.17
N ARG A 63 1.66 -10.11 7.80
CA ARG A 63 1.87 -10.27 9.24
C ARG A 63 1.00 -9.30 10.05
N ILE A 64 0.73 -8.11 9.54
CA ILE A 64 -0.12 -7.13 10.21
C ILE A 64 -1.59 -7.55 10.02
N LEU A 65 -2.15 -8.24 11.00
CA LEU A 65 -3.55 -8.71 10.98
C LEU A 65 -4.53 -7.64 11.46
N SER A 66 -4.10 -6.79 12.38
CA SER A 66 -4.89 -5.70 12.97
C SER A 66 -3.95 -4.55 13.39
N LEU A 67 -4.47 -3.34 13.34
CA LEU A 67 -3.81 -2.13 13.86
C LEU A 67 -4.18 -1.81 15.31
N GLY A 68 -4.85 -2.76 15.99
CA GLY A 68 -5.32 -2.59 17.37
C GLY A 68 -6.62 -1.79 17.51
N ASP A 69 -7.12 -1.18 16.46
CA ASP A 69 -8.42 -0.51 16.40
C ASP A 69 -9.22 -1.06 15.20
N PRO A 70 -10.33 -1.80 15.45
CA PRO A 70 -11.14 -2.41 14.38
C PRO A 70 -11.66 -1.41 13.36
N ARG A 71 -11.80 -0.14 13.73
CA ARG A 71 -12.25 0.91 12.81
C ARG A 71 -11.19 1.26 11.75
N LEU A 72 -9.92 1.07 12.07
CA LEU A 72 -8.79 1.30 11.17
C LEU A 72 -8.48 0.07 10.32
N ASP A 73 -8.84 -1.11 10.79
CA ASP A 73 -8.51 -2.37 10.13
C ASP A 73 -9.08 -2.47 8.71
N ILE A 74 -10.23 -1.84 8.43
CA ILE A 74 -10.80 -1.79 7.08
C ILE A 74 -9.84 -1.10 6.11
N GLY A 75 -9.23 0.03 6.53
CA GLY A 75 -8.22 0.74 5.74
C GLY A 75 -6.95 -0.09 5.53
N ALA A 76 -6.47 -0.73 6.60
CA ALA A 76 -5.32 -1.64 6.54
C ALA A 76 -5.57 -2.82 5.59
N MET A 77 -6.77 -3.41 5.61
CA MET A 77 -7.15 -4.50 4.72
C MET A 77 -7.16 -4.10 3.24
N ILE A 78 -7.53 -2.85 2.92
CA ILE A 78 -7.45 -2.35 1.54
C ILE A 78 -5.99 -2.31 1.08
N VAL A 79 -5.08 -1.73 1.87
CA VAL A 79 -3.65 -1.69 1.53
C VAL A 79 -3.11 -3.10 1.38
N ARG A 80 -3.40 -4.00 2.32
CA ARG A 80 -3.00 -5.40 2.28
C ARG A 80 -3.43 -6.09 0.99
N ASN A 81 -4.68 -5.90 0.55
CA ASN A 81 -5.19 -6.47 -0.68
C ASN A 81 -4.49 -5.89 -1.92
N VAL A 82 -4.21 -4.58 -1.94
CA VAL A 82 -3.51 -3.94 -3.06
C VAL A 82 -2.08 -4.46 -3.15
N VAL A 83 -1.35 -4.44 -2.04
CA VAL A 83 0.04 -4.94 -1.95
C VAL A 83 0.11 -6.41 -2.38
N TRP A 84 -0.79 -7.23 -1.89
CA TRP A 84 -0.87 -8.64 -2.29
C TRP A 84 -1.08 -8.83 -3.79
N ARG A 85 -2.01 -8.08 -4.39
CA ARG A 85 -2.27 -8.15 -5.84
C ARG A 85 -1.06 -7.72 -6.67
N VAL A 86 -0.33 -6.68 -6.22
CA VAL A 86 0.87 -6.23 -6.91
C VAL A 86 1.96 -7.29 -6.82
N SER A 87 2.22 -7.83 -5.62
CA SER A 87 3.18 -8.90 -5.42
C SER A 87 2.86 -10.15 -6.26
N GLN A 88 1.58 -10.55 -6.37
CA GLN A 88 1.19 -11.70 -7.19
C GLN A 88 1.35 -11.47 -8.70
N ARG A 89 1.29 -10.23 -9.17
CA ARG A 89 1.37 -9.90 -10.60
C ARG A 89 2.75 -9.54 -11.07
N ALA A 90 3.49 -8.80 -10.25
CA ALA A 90 4.79 -8.22 -10.60
C ALA A 90 5.97 -8.85 -9.83
N GLY A 91 5.69 -9.62 -8.78
CA GLY A 91 6.72 -10.17 -7.90
C GLY A 91 7.21 -9.19 -6.84
N ASP A 92 7.18 -7.89 -7.12
CA ASP A 92 7.65 -6.81 -6.26
C ASP A 92 6.80 -5.54 -6.43
N GLY A 93 7.19 -4.43 -5.75
CA GLY A 93 6.51 -3.12 -5.84
C GLY A 93 5.42 -2.92 -4.79
N GLY A 94 5.34 -3.78 -3.79
CA GLY A 94 4.34 -3.71 -2.72
C GLY A 94 4.40 -2.41 -1.92
N ALA A 95 5.60 -1.99 -1.51
CA ALA A 95 5.82 -0.73 -0.78
C ALA A 95 5.45 0.49 -1.62
N THR A 96 5.90 0.51 -2.89
CA THR A 96 5.55 1.57 -3.86
C THR A 96 4.04 1.71 -4.01
N ALA A 97 3.33 0.58 -4.16
CA ALA A 97 1.87 0.58 -4.30
C ALA A 97 1.17 1.13 -3.05
N ALA A 98 1.65 0.78 -1.85
CA ALA A 98 1.09 1.27 -0.60
C ALA A 98 1.27 2.80 -0.44
N VAL A 99 2.48 3.29 -0.71
CA VAL A 99 2.81 4.73 -0.65
C VAL A 99 2.00 5.53 -1.66
N LEU A 100 1.92 5.07 -2.91
CA LEU A 100 1.13 5.71 -3.97
C LEU A 100 -0.36 5.73 -3.64
N LEU A 101 -0.91 4.61 -3.15
CA LEU A 101 -2.30 4.53 -2.74
C LEU A 101 -2.61 5.57 -1.66
N ASN A 102 -1.77 5.65 -0.63
CA ASN A 102 -1.94 6.63 0.46
C ASN A 102 -1.88 8.07 -0.08
N ALA A 103 -0.89 8.39 -0.93
CA ALA A 103 -0.73 9.73 -1.51
C ALA A 103 -1.94 10.14 -2.38
N ILE A 104 -2.41 9.24 -3.25
CA ILE A 104 -3.59 9.49 -4.11
C ILE A 104 -4.84 9.71 -3.26
N LEU A 105 -5.06 8.90 -2.23
CA LEU A 105 -6.23 9.04 -1.36
C LEU A 105 -6.18 10.31 -0.53
N GLN A 106 -5.02 10.68 0.02
CA GLN A 106 -4.87 11.93 0.76
C GLN A 106 -5.09 13.15 -0.15
N GLY A 107 -4.51 13.13 -1.36
CA GLY A 107 -4.73 14.17 -2.36
C GLY A 107 -6.19 14.29 -2.77
N GLY A 108 -6.82 13.17 -3.09
CA GLY A 108 -8.22 13.09 -3.46
C GLY A 108 -9.17 13.60 -2.37
N GLN A 109 -8.91 13.22 -1.13
CA GLN A 109 -9.71 13.69 0.01
C GLN A 109 -9.63 15.20 0.20
N ARG A 110 -8.45 15.78 0.05
CA ARG A 110 -8.28 17.24 0.12
C ARG A 110 -9.14 17.94 -0.94
N GLN A 111 -9.15 17.43 -2.17
CA GLN A 111 -9.96 17.97 -3.25
C GLN A 111 -11.47 17.84 -2.97
N ILE A 112 -11.93 16.68 -2.47
CA ILE A 112 -13.33 16.47 -2.11
C ILE A 112 -13.74 17.41 -0.97
N THR A 113 -12.88 17.61 0.02
CA THR A 113 -13.15 18.54 1.12
C THR A 113 -13.22 19.99 0.64
N ALA A 114 -12.44 20.33 -0.39
CA ALA A 114 -12.51 21.64 -1.07
C ALA A 114 -13.70 21.80 -2.02
N GLY A 115 -14.62 20.81 -2.10
CA GLY A 115 -15.83 20.87 -2.90
C GLY A 115 -15.74 20.24 -4.29
N ALA A 116 -14.65 19.55 -4.62
CA ALA A 116 -14.53 18.86 -5.90
C ALA A 116 -15.53 17.70 -6.01
N ASN A 117 -16.06 17.49 -7.22
CA ASN A 117 -16.95 16.36 -7.50
C ASN A 117 -16.16 15.04 -7.52
N ALA A 118 -16.53 14.10 -6.64
CA ALA A 118 -15.84 12.83 -6.50
C ALA A 118 -15.82 12.00 -7.80
N MET A 119 -16.88 12.03 -8.61
CA MET A 119 -16.93 11.28 -9.87
C MET A 119 -16.02 11.89 -10.93
N GLN A 120 -15.91 13.21 -10.98
CA GLN A 120 -14.95 13.88 -11.86
C GLN A 120 -13.51 13.63 -11.43
N LEU A 121 -13.26 13.62 -10.11
CA LEU A 121 -11.94 13.27 -9.57
C LEU A 121 -11.51 11.85 -9.98
N VAL A 122 -12.41 10.86 -9.88
CA VAL A 122 -12.13 9.49 -10.32
C VAL A 122 -11.83 9.41 -11.81
N ARG A 123 -12.57 10.17 -12.64
CA ARG A 123 -12.28 10.26 -14.09
C ARG A 123 -10.90 10.86 -14.34
N GLY A 124 -10.55 11.94 -13.63
CA GLY A 124 -9.24 12.58 -13.71
C GLY A 124 -8.09 11.64 -13.32
N ILE A 125 -8.27 10.87 -12.24
CA ILE A 125 -7.27 9.86 -11.80
C ILE A 125 -7.06 8.79 -12.88
N ARG A 126 -8.13 8.32 -13.54
CA ARG A 126 -8.02 7.34 -14.64
C ARG A 126 -7.24 7.89 -15.83
N LEU A 127 -7.58 9.10 -16.27
CA LEU A 127 -6.85 9.78 -17.35
C LEU A 127 -5.37 9.99 -17.00
N ALA A 128 -5.08 10.42 -15.77
CA ALA A 128 -3.71 10.59 -15.30
C ALA A 128 -2.94 9.25 -15.27
N MET A 129 -3.59 8.15 -14.91
CA MET A 129 -3.01 6.82 -14.92
C MET A 129 -2.63 6.39 -16.35
N ASP A 130 -3.52 6.62 -17.33
CA ASP A 130 -3.25 6.28 -18.73
C ASP A 130 -2.06 7.08 -19.28
N VAL A 131 -2.00 8.38 -18.99
CA VAL A 131 -0.87 9.25 -19.39
C VAL A 131 0.43 8.80 -18.71
N ALA A 132 0.39 8.53 -17.40
CA ALA A 132 1.56 8.08 -16.65
C ALA A 132 2.08 6.73 -17.16
N THR A 133 1.19 5.79 -17.44
CA THR A 133 1.56 4.47 -18.00
C THR A 133 2.20 4.62 -19.37
N SER A 134 1.63 5.45 -20.24
CA SER A 134 2.18 5.72 -21.58
C SER A 134 3.56 6.37 -21.48
N ALA A 135 3.75 7.33 -20.57
CA ALA A 135 5.04 7.98 -20.35
C ALA A 135 6.11 7.01 -19.81
N LEU A 136 5.72 6.10 -18.89
CA LEU A 136 6.63 5.07 -18.38
C LEU A 136 7.05 4.10 -19.48
N LEU A 137 6.11 3.66 -20.31
CA LEU A 137 6.42 2.78 -21.45
C LEU A 137 7.35 3.45 -22.48
N ALA A 138 7.16 4.75 -22.73
CA ALA A 138 8.03 5.51 -23.61
C ALA A 138 9.46 5.68 -23.08
N GLN A 139 9.66 5.62 -21.77
CA GLN A 139 10.96 5.68 -21.11
C GLN A 139 11.61 4.29 -20.94
N ALA A 140 10.85 3.22 -21.13
CA ALA A 140 11.35 1.86 -20.97
C ALA A 140 12.45 1.57 -22.02
N ARG A 141 13.53 0.98 -21.57
CA ARG A 141 14.64 0.54 -22.44
C ARG A 141 14.60 -0.99 -22.55
N PRO A 142 14.75 -1.55 -23.73
CA PRO A 142 14.88 -3.00 -23.89
C PRO A 142 16.11 -3.49 -23.12
N CYS A 143 15.98 -4.60 -22.41
CA CYS A 143 17.11 -5.28 -21.79
C CYS A 143 17.84 -6.07 -22.88
N GLY A 144 19.09 -5.68 -23.20
CA GLY A 144 19.81 -6.20 -24.36
C GLY A 144 20.68 -7.42 -24.09
N ASP A 145 21.08 -7.66 -22.83
CA ASP A 145 21.98 -8.75 -22.48
C ASP A 145 21.79 -9.25 -21.03
N GLU A 146 22.39 -10.39 -20.72
CA GLU A 146 22.35 -11.00 -19.39
C GLU A 146 22.97 -10.12 -18.29
N THR A 147 23.96 -9.30 -18.63
CA THR A 147 24.64 -8.40 -17.68
C THR A 147 23.68 -7.31 -17.21
N GLN A 148 22.91 -6.73 -18.15
CA GLN A 148 21.87 -5.74 -17.82
C GLN A 148 20.74 -6.36 -17.01
N LEU A 149 20.33 -7.60 -17.35
CA LEU A 149 19.32 -8.33 -16.61
C LEU A 149 19.78 -8.60 -15.16
N ALA A 150 21.04 -9.05 -15.00
CA ALA A 150 21.62 -9.27 -13.68
C ALA A 150 21.73 -7.98 -12.87
N ALA A 151 22.09 -6.84 -13.53
CA ALA A 151 22.13 -5.55 -12.88
C ALA A 151 20.74 -5.10 -12.40
N ALA A 152 19.71 -5.27 -13.24
CA ALA A 152 18.33 -4.98 -12.88
C ALA A 152 17.86 -5.86 -11.71
N ALA A 153 18.17 -7.15 -11.72
CA ALA A 153 17.81 -8.08 -10.65
C ALA A 153 18.44 -7.66 -9.30
N ARG A 154 19.69 -7.18 -9.30
CA ARG A 154 20.36 -6.70 -8.07
C ARG A 154 19.73 -5.45 -7.46
N THR A 155 18.88 -4.72 -8.18
CA THR A 155 18.17 -3.56 -7.63
C THR A 155 16.90 -3.95 -6.87
N VAL A 156 16.49 -5.20 -6.96
CA VAL A 156 15.24 -5.72 -6.36
C VAL A 156 15.53 -6.65 -5.18
N THR A 157 16.75 -7.17 -5.09
CA THR A 157 17.24 -8.03 -3.99
C THR A 157 18.11 -7.24 -3.02
#